data_2c16d33dfc2681f4c0f60ffbbe9e5eb4
#
_entry.id   2c16d33dfc2681f4c0f60ffbbe9e5eb4
#
_cell.length_a   1.000
_cell.length_b   1.000
_cell.length_c   1.000
_cell.angle_alpha   90.00
_cell.angle_beta   90.00
_cell.angle_gamma   90.00
#
_symmetry.space_group_name_H-M   'P 1'
#
loop_
_entity.id
_entity.type
_entity.pdbx_description
1 polymer ?
#
loop_
_entity_poly.entity_id
_entity_poly.type
_entity_poly.pdbx_seq_one_letter_code
_entity_poly.pdbx_strand_id
1 'polypeptide(L)' 'MTAKEATAAAEKLGYKKIVEKSHGQPIFKKGNKYITPDIDGHNGGAWKMADSIKNLASKNTRMGTYDENLKRIGD' A
#
# COMPACT_ATOMS: atom_id res chain seq x y z
N MET A 1 -0.77 -4.52 10.43
CA MET A 1 -2.00 -5.19 9.91
C MET A 1 -1.69 -6.61 9.46
N THR A 2 -2.62 -7.53 9.72
CA THR A 2 -2.55 -8.83 9.09
C THR A 2 -2.99 -8.70 7.61
N ALA A 3 -2.71 -9.73 6.80
CA ALA A 3 -3.14 -9.71 5.39
C ALA A 3 -4.67 -9.59 5.27
N LYS A 4 -5.40 -10.24 6.17
CA LYS A 4 -6.87 -10.16 6.20
C LYS A 4 -7.35 -8.75 6.52
N GLU A 5 -6.74 -8.13 7.52
CA GLU A 5 -7.07 -6.75 7.90
C GLU A 5 -6.74 -5.78 6.78
N ALA A 6 -5.59 -5.97 6.13
CA ALA A 6 -5.18 -5.13 5.01
C ALA A 6 -6.16 -5.23 3.85
N THR A 7 -6.62 -6.46 3.54
CA THR A 7 -7.59 -6.68 2.47
C THR A 7 -8.89 -5.94 2.76
N ALA A 8 -9.42 -6.08 3.99
CA ALA A 8 -10.66 -5.41 4.37
C ALA A 8 -10.52 -3.88 4.32
N ALA A 9 -9.40 -3.36 4.82
CA ALA A 9 -9.14 -1.92 4.83
C ALA A 9 -9.02 -1.37 3.41
N ALA A 10 -8.29 -2.08 2.54
CA ALA A 10 -8.11 -1.66 1.15
C ALA A 10 -9.44 -1.64 0.40
N GLU A 11 -10.28 -2.65 0.62
CA GLU A 11 -11.60 -2.72 -0.02
C GLU A 11 -12.50 -1.56 0.41
N LYS A 12 -12.43 -1.16 1.67
CA LYS A 12 -13.15 0.01 2.15
C LYS A 12 -12.73 1.29 1.43
N LEU A 13 -11.46 1.35 1.02
CA LEU A 13 -10.92 2.50 0.31
C LEU A 13 -11.16 2.42 -1.21
N GLY A 14 -11.82 1.36 -1.67
CA GLY A 14 -12.11 1.17 -3.08
C GLY A 14 -11.03 0.46 -3.87
N TYR A 15 -10.06 -0.14 -3.20
CA TYR A 15 -8.97 -0.88 -3.84
C TYR A 15 -9.30 -2.36 -3.90
N LYS A 16 -8.77 -3.05 -4.91
CA LYS A 16 -8.95 -4.49 -5.09
C LYS A 16 -7.62 -5.20 -5.08
N LYS A 17 -7.58 -6.35 -4.40
CA LYS A 17 -6.39 -7.19 -4.35
C LYS A 17 -6.06 -7.74 -5.74
N ILE A 18 -4.79 -7.70 -6.11
CA ILE A 18 -4.29 -8.30 -7.35
C ILE A 18 -3.41 -9.51 -7.01
N VAL A 19 -3.02 -10.30 -8.04
CA VAL A 19 -2.24 -11.52 -7.81
C VAL A 19 -0.78 -11.24 -7.47
N GLU A 20 -0.24 -10.14 -7.95
CA GLU A 20 1.14 -9.76 -7.68
C GLU A 20 1.34 -9.40 -6.21
N LYS A 21 2.58 -9.52 -5.74
CA LYS A 21 2.96 -9.17 -4.37
C LYS A 21 4.20 -8.30 -4.39
N SER A 22 4.36 -7.48 -3.35
CA SER A 22 5.56 -6.68 -3.15
C SER A 22 6.19 -7.10 -1.83
N HIS A 23 7.43 -7.62 -1.87
CA HIS A 23 8.14 -8.09 -0.68
C HIS A 23 7.30 -9.04 0.17
N GLY A 24 6.57 -9.94 -0.49
CA GLY A 24 5.73 -10.92 0.18
C GLY A 24 4.39 -10.39 0.69
N GLN A 25 4.12 -9.11 0.48
CA GLN A 25 2.88 -8.48 0.93
C GLN A 25 1.88 -8.34 -0.20
N PRO A 26 0.57 -8.40 0.09
CA PRO A 26 -0.44 -8.22 -0.95
C PRO A 26 -0.41 -6.81 -1.53
N ILE A 27 -0.77 -6.70 -2.80
CA ILE A 27 -0.91 -5.42 -3.48
C ILE A 27 -2.38 -5.21 -3.82
N PHE A 28 -2.84 -3.99 -3.64
CA PHE A 28 -4.21 -3.60 -3.98
C PHE A 28 -4.17 -2.46 -4.99
N LYS A 29 -5.09 -2.47 -5.93
CA LYS A 29 -5.11 -1.52 -7.05
C LYS A 29 -6.42 -0.77 -7.13
N LYS A 30 -6.33 0.52 -7.45
CA LYS A 30 -7.48 1.37 -7.80
C LYS A 30 -7.04 2.33 -8.89
N GLY A 31 -7.61 2.18 -10.11
CA GLY A 31 -7.17 2.97 -11.25
C GLY A 31 -5.68 2.71 -11.55
N ASN A 32 -4.88 3.76 -11.54
CA ASN A 32 -3.43 3.66 -11.73
C ASN A 32 -2.64 3.80 -10.42
N LYS A 33 -3.30 3.58 -9.28
CA LYS A 33 -2.66 3.62 -7.97
C LYS A 33 -2.55 2.20 -7.42
N TYR A 34 -1.42 1.91 -6.77
CA TYR A 34 -1.16 0.62 -6.16
C TYR A 34 -0.74 0.85 -4.72
N ILE A 35 -1.31 0.10 -3.79
CA ILE A 35 -0.93 0.17 -2.38
C ILE A 35 -0.57 -1.19 -1.84
N THR A 36 0.31 -1.21 -0.85
CA THR A 36 0.70 -2.41 -0.12
C THR A 36 0.86 -2.04 1.35
N PRO A 37 0.60 -2.98 2.29
CA PRO A 37 0.75 -2.67 3.71
C PRO A 37 2.18 -2.25 4.04
N ASP A 38 2.32 -1.25 4.91
CA ASP A 38 3.61 -0.87 5.47
C ASP A 38 3.86 -1.72 6.70
N ILE A 39 4.71 -2.73 6.57
CA ILE A 39 4.96 -3.71 7.62
C ILE A 39 5.62 -3.07 8.84
N ASP A 40 6.52 -2.13 8.60
CA ASP A 40 7.31 -1.51 9.66
C ASP A 40 6.50 -0.51 10.48
N GLY A 41 5.42 0.02 9.91
CA GLY A 41 4.56 0.97 10.62
C GLY A 41 5.24 2.25 11.06
N HIS A 42 6.29 2.66 10.36
CA HIS A 42 7.03 3.87 10.69
C HIS A 42 6.13 5.10 10.66
N ASN A 43 6.25 5.94 11.68
CA ASN A 43 5.50 7.20 11.78
C ASN A 43 3.99 7.01 11.70
N GLY A 44 3.49 5.85 12.14
CA GLY A 44 2.07 5.55 12.07
C GLY A 44 1.59 5.16 10.68
N GLY A 45 2.51 4.84 9.77
CA GLY A 45 2.17 4.47 8.41
C GLY A 45 1.42 3.15 8.33
N ALA A 46 0.40 3.10 7.48
CA ALA A 46 -0.36 1.89 7.20
C ALA A 46 -0.10 1.37 5.79
N TRP A 47 0.13 2.26 4.84
CA TRP A 47 0.24 1.93 3.43
C TRP A 47 1.44 2.58 2.77
N LYS A 48 2.00 1.88 1.78
CA LYS A 48 2.94 2.42 0.81
C LYS A 48 2.20 2.50 -0.52
N MET A 49 2.42 3.56 -1.28
CA MET A 49 1.72 3.78 -2.54
C MET A 49 2.70 4.03 -3.68
N ALA A 50 2.33 3.58 -4.88
CA ALA A 50 3.07 3.88 -6.10
C ALA A 50 2.11 3.86 -7.29
N ASP A 51 2.60 4.34 -8.42
CA ASP A 51 1.82 4.37 -9.66
C ASP A 51 2.03 3.12 -10.52
N SER A 52 2.83 2.17 -10.05
CA SER A 52 3.03 0.88 -10.70
C SER A 52 3.52 -0.14 -9.68
N ILE A 53 3.35 -1.43 -10.01
CA ILE A 53 3.82 -2.52 -9.15
C ILE A 53 5.34 -2.44 -8.99
N LYS A 54 6.04 -2.17 -10.08
CA LYS A 54 7.50 -2.03 -10.07
C LYS A 54 7.96 -0.94 -9.12
N ASN A 55 7.28 0.19 -9.12
CA ASN A 55 7.67 1.33 -8.30
C ASN A 55 7.36 1.14 -6.81
N LEU A 56 6.47 0.21 -6.46
CA LEU A 56 6.24 -0.14 -5.06
C LEU A 56 7.46 -0.76 -4.40
N ALA A 57 8.31 -1.44 -5.18
CA ALA A 57 9.44 -2.19 -4.64
C ALA A 57 10.57 -1.31 -4.12
N SER A 58 10.63 -0.04 -4.50
CA SER A 58 11.72 0.85 -4.14
C SER A 58 11.21 2.10 -3.43
N LYS A 59 11.87 2.44 -2.32
CA LYS A 59 11.58 3.67 -1.57
C LYS A 59 11.70 4.91 -2.45
N ASN A 60 12.64 4.91 -3.38
CA ASN A 60 12.90 6.08 -4.23
C ASN A 60 11.84 6.31 -5.29
N THR A 61 11.07 5.28 -5.62
CA THR A 61 10.06 5.35 -6.68
C THR A 61 8.63 5.32 -6.15
N ARG A 62 8.46 5.11 -4.84
CA ARG A 62 7.14 5.16 -4.21
C ARG A 62 6.69 6.61 -4.03
N MET A 63 5.36 6.79 -3.97
CA MET A 63 4.76 8.11 -3.78
C MET A 63 4.78 8.57 -2.33
N GLY A 64 5.18 7.68 -1.41
CA GLY A 64 5.31 7.99 0.00
C GLY A 64 4.62 6.98 0.88
N THR A 65 4.61 7.27 2.18
CA THR A 65 3.94 6.49 3.20
C THR A 65 2.61 7.16 3.56
N TYR A 66 1.57 6.38 3.72
CA TYR A 66 0.21 6.87 3.93
C TYR A 66 -0.39 6.26 5.19
N ASP A 67 -1.28 6.99 5.85
CA ASP A 67 -2.00 6.47 7.01
C ASP A 67 -3.15 5.55 6.56
N GLU A 68 -3.92 5.06 7.52
CA GLU A 68 -5.01 4.13 7.25
C GLU A 68 -6.11 4.72 6.37
N ASN A 69 -6.21 6.04 6.28
CA ASN A 69 -7.17 6.74 5.43
C ASN A 69 -6.56 7.18 4.10
N LEU A 70 -5.37 6.73 3.78
CA LEU A 70 -4.59 7.11 2.60
C LEU A 70 -4.25 8.60 2.56
N LYS A 71 -4.01 9.18 3.73
CA LYS A 71 -3.45 10.51 3.83
C LYS A 71 -1.92 10.38 3.91
N ARG A 72 -1.20 11.10 3.05
CA ARG A 72 0.26 11.01 3.01
C ARG A 72 0.85 11.59 4.29
N ILE A 73 1.73 10.83 4.93
CA ILE A 73 2.35 11.23 6.19
C ILE A 73 3.88 11.29 6.11
N GLY A 74 4.46 10.87 4.99
CA GLY A 74 5.91 10.93 4.82
C GLY A 74 6.39 10.12 3.63
N ASP A 75 7.68 9.98 3.53
CA ASP A 75 8.32 9.17 2.50
C ASP A 75 8.46 7.70 2.98
#